data_4223b1128cf1468d7e61df235089c315
#
_entry.id   4223b1128cf1468d7e61df235089c315
#
_cell.length_a   1.000
_cell.length_b   1.000
_cell.length_c   1.000
_cell.angle_alpha   90.00
_cell.angle_beta   90.00
_cell.angle_gamma   90.00
#
_symmetry.space_group_name_H-M   'P 1'
#
loop_
_entity.id
_entity.type
_entity.pdbx_description
1 polymer ?
#
loop_
_entity_poly.entity_id
_entity_poly.type
_entity_poly.pdbx_seq_one_letter_code
_entity_poly.pdbx_strand_id
1 'polypeptide(L)'
;MEVTEVSETSACPGYKFSSLTVFSVDDPEAAKSILESFVAETRLNAERLQKAVENEDVDEMAAVSHKMIPLFTLIGATELVALLKLLETSHGVPFTGELKEHALAALVLIEDVITQATAFP
;
A
#
# COMPACT_ATOMS: atom_id res chain seq x y z
N MET A 1 -15.17 21.22 -19.97
CA MET A 1 -15.09 21.01 -19.44
C MET A 1 -14.92 20.84 -18.79
N GLU A 2 -14.88 20.76 -18.50
CA GLU A 2 -14.67 20.49 -17.81
C GLU A 2 -14.43 19.77 -17.32
N VAL A 3 -14.59 19.69 -17.44
CA VAL A 3 -14.48 18.59 -16.89
C VAL A 3 -13.30 17.97 -16.77
N THR A 4 -12.47 18.23 -17.24
CA THR A 4 -11.25 17.67 -17.21
C THR A 4 -10.65 17.56 -15.93
N GLU A 5 -10.76 18.48 -15.12
CA GLU A 5 -10.17 18.39 -13.83
C GLU A 5 -10.75 17.29 -13.06
N VAL A 6 -11.93 16.95 -13.34
CA VAL A 6 -12.51 15.83 -12.69
C VAL A 6 -11.72 14.58 -12.95
N SER A 7 -11.32 14.40 -14.16
CA SER A 7 -10.65 13.18 -14.49
C SER A 7 -9.33 13.08 -13.79
N GLU A 8 -8.58 14.16 -13.70
CA GLU A 8 -7.31 13.99 -13.07
C GLU A 8 -7.44 13.77 -11.61
N THR A 9 -8.46 14.27 -11.00
CA THR A 9 -8.68 14.02 -9.63
C THR A 9 -8.90 12.56 -9.36
N SER A 10 -9.73 11.94 -10.16
CA SER A 10 -10.00 10.56 -9.94
C SER A 10 -8.85 9.68 -10.34
N ALA A 11 -8.11 10.08 -11.36
CA ALA A 11 -7.06 9.22 -11.85
C ALA A 11 -5.91 9.10 -10.89
N CYS A 12 -5.73 10.08 -10.03
CA CYS A 12 -4.53 10.08 -9.24
C CYS A 12 -4.85 10.39 -7.81
N PRO A 13 -5.14 9.36 -7.03
CA PRO A 13 -5.38 9.58 -5.62
C PRO A 13 -4.15 10.22 -5.03
N GLY A 14 -4.31 11.23 -4.30
CA GLY A 14 -3.19 11.95 -3.76
C GLY A 14 -2.61 11.27 -2.56
N TYR A 15 -1.70 10.35 -2.77
CA TYR A 15 -0.96 9.80 -1.65
C TYR A 15 -0.07 10.86 -1.07
N LYS A 16 -0.01 10.92 0.25
CA LYS A 16 0.71 11.98 0.94
C LYS A 16 2.10 11.50 1.33
N PHE A 17 2.95 11.31 0.33
CA PHE A 17 4.30 10.83 0.59
C PHE A 17 5.10 11.80 1.44
N SER A 18 4.77 13.08 1.41
CA SER A 18 5.46 14.04 2.26
C SER A 18 5.24 13.75 3.74
N SER A 19 4.19 13.00 4.08
CA SER A 19 3.99 12.60 5.47
C SER A 19 5.09 11.69 5.97
N LEU A 20 5.74 10.96 5.07
CA LEU A 20 6.85 10.07 5.45
C LEU A 20 8.11 10.85 5.73
N THR A 21 8.26 12.03 5.15
CA THR A 21 9.49 12.78 5.21
C THR A 21 9.35 14.10 5.97
N VAL A 22 8.32 14.21 6.79
CA VAL A 22 8.00 15.49 7.43
C VAL A 22 9.12 15.99 8.33
N PHE A 23 9.87 15.09 8.94
CA PHE A 23 10.96 15.48 9.82
C PHE A 23 12.28 15.66 9.08
N SER A 24 12.28 15.47 7.77
CA SER A 24 13.46 15.61 6.93
C SER A 24 13.28 16.70 5.89
N VAL A 25 12.38 17.65 6.17
CA VAL A 25 12.03 18.66 5.17
C VAL A 25 13.22 19.53 4.80
N ASP A 26 14.17 19.71 5.72
CA ASP A 26 15.34 20.51 5.46
C ASP A 26 16.53 19.69 4.99
N ASP A 27 16.34 18.40 4.74
CA ASP A 27 17.41 17.50 4.32
C ASP A 27 16.93 16.63 3.18
N PRO A 28 17.10 17.11 1.93
CA PRO A 28 16.59 16.35 0.77
C PRO A 28 17.20 14.95 0.63
N GLU A 29 18.45 14.78 1.06
CA GLU A 29 19.08 13.47 0.98
C GLU A 29 18.43 12.49 1.94
N ALA A 30 18.15 12.94 3.15
CA ALA A 30 17.47 12.09 4.11
C ALA A 30 16.06 11.76 3.65
N ALA A 31 15.36 12.74 3.09
CA ALA A 31 14.00 12.53 2.61
C ALA A 31 14.00 11.50 1.47
N LYS A 32 14.95 11.60 0.57
CA LYS A 32 15.05 10.65 -0.54
C LYS A 32 15.33 9.25 0.00
N SER A 33 16.22 9.14 0.97
CA SER A 33 16.58 7.85 1.54
C SER A 33 15.38 7.20 2.23
N ILE A 34 14.58 7.99 2.94
CA ILE A 34 13.39 7.48 3.60
C ILE A 34 12.41 6.95 2.57
N LEU A 35 12.20 7.69 1.48
CA LEU A 35 11.26 7.27 0.46
C LEU A 35 11.74 6.01 -0.25
N GLU A 36 13.04 5.91 -0.51
CA GLU A 36 13.60 4.71 -1.12
C GLU A 36 13.44 3.50 -0.21
N SER A 37 13.64 3.70 1.09
CA SER A 37 13.42 2.62 2.05
C SER A 37 11.96 2.19 2.09
N PHE A 38 11.06 3.16 2.03
CA PHE A 38 9.63 2.86 1.99
C PHE A 38 9.29 2.00 0.78
N VAL A 39 9.82 2.36 -0.39
CA VAL A 39 9.55 1.61 -1.61
C VAL A 39 10.12 0.19 -1.50
N ALA A 40 11.34 0.06 -1.00
CA ALA A 40 11.96 -1.26 -0.88
C ALA A 40 11.20 -2.15 0.08
N GLU A 41 10.80 -1.61 1.21
CA GLU A 41 10.04 -2.38 2.20
C GLU A 41 8.68 -2.76 1.64
N THR A 42 8.04 -1.83 0.92
CA THR A 42 6.74 -2.11 0.33
C THR A 42 6.82 -3.22 -0.69
N ARG A 43 7.88 -3.24 -1.51
CA ARG A 43 8.06 -4.32 -2.47
C ARG A 43 8.22 -5.67 -1.79
N LEU A 44 8.98 -5.71 -0.70
CA LEU A 44 9.15 -6.96 0.05
C LEU A 44 7.81 -7.44 0.62
N ASN A 45 7.04 -6.52 1.17
CA ASN A 45 5.75 -6.89 1.74
C ASN A 45 4.77 -7.33 0.66
N ALA A 46 4.84 -6.72 -0.53
CA ALA A 46 4.00 -7.15 -1.64
C ALA A 46 4.34 -8.58 -2.05
N GLU A 47 5.64 -8.91 -2.10
CA GLU A 47 6.05 -10.28 -2.42
C GLU A 47 5.55 -11.27 -1.39
N ARG A 48 5.64 -10.89 -0.11
CA ARG A 48 5.13 -11.75 0.96
C ARG A 48 3.64 -11.99 0.82
N LEU A 49 2.89 -10.94 0.52
CA LEU A 49 1.44 -11.09 0.36
C LEU A 49 1.12 -11.96 -0.85
N GLN A 50 1.83 -11.77 -1.94
CA GLN A 50 1.59 -12.57 -3.14
C GLN A 50 1.86 -14.06 -2.88
N LYS A 51 2.97 -14.35 -2.20
CA LYS A 51 3.28 -15.74 -1.87
C LYS A 51 2.25 -16.34 -0.92
N ALA A 52 1.78 -15.55 0.03
CA ALA A 52 0.76 -16.03 0.95
C ALA A 52 -0.51 -16.39 0.20
N VAL A 53 -0.88 -15.58 -0.81
CA VAL A 53 -2.05 -15.89 -1.63
C VAL A 53 -1.82 -17.19 -2.42
N GLU A 54 -0.65 -17.33 -3.02
CA GLU A 54 -0.34 -18.53 -3.80
C GLU A 54 -0.37 -19.78 -2.95
N ASN A 55 0.05 -19.67 -1.71
CA ASN A 55 0.09 -20.79 -0.77
C ASN A 55 -1.18 -20.91 0.05
N GLU A 56 -2.16 -20.04 -0.19
CA GLU A 56 -3.41 -20.02 0.57
C GLU A 56 -3.16 -19.92 2.07
N ASP A 57 -2.16 -19.13 2.44
CA ASP A 57 -1.72 -18.99 3.82
C ASP A 57 -2.38 -17.77 4.43
N VAL A 58 -3.56 -17.97 5.02
CA VAL A 58 -4.36 -16.88 5.54
C VAL A 58 -3.66 -16.16 6.69
N ASP A 59 -2.97 -16.92 7.54
CA ASP A 59 -2.29 -16.31 8.68
C ASP A 59 -1.18 -15.37 8.22
N GLU A 60 -0.44 -15.75 7.17
CA GLU A 60 0.60 -14.89 6.65
C GLU A 60 -0.01 -13.68 5.94
N MET A 61 -1.14 -13.88 5.24
CA MET A 61 -1.85 -12.75 4.64
C MET A 61 -2.23 -11.73 5.70
N ALA A 62 -2.74 -12.21 6.83
CA ALA A 62 -3.13 -11.33 7.92
C ALA A 62 -1.92 -10.62 8.53
N ALA A 63 -0.83 -11.36 8.72
CA ALA A 63 0.36 -10.82 9.37
C ALA A 63 1.00 -9.72 8.54
N VAL A 64 1.19 -9.96 7.23
CA VAL A 64 1.83 -8.97 6.39
C VAL A 64 0.92 -7.76 6.17
N SER A 65 -0.40 -7.98 6.13
CA SER A 65 -1.34 -6.87 6.02
C SER A 65 -1.28 -5.98 7.24
N HIS A 66 -1.24 -6.58 8.42
CA HIS A 66 -1.10 -5.81 9.65
C HIS A 66 0.15 -4.94 9.63
N LYS A 67 1.23 -5.49 9.12
CA LYS A 67 2.51 -4.78 9.09
C LYS A 67 2.45 -3.55 8.19
N MET A 68 1.67 -3.59 7.11
CA MET A 68 1.62 -2.50 6.15
C MET A 68 0.66 -1.38 6.51
N ILE A 69 -0.33 -1.65 7.36
CA ILE A 69 -1.38 -0.68 7.64
C ILE A 69 -0.87 0.66 8.16
N PRO A 70 0.07 0.72 9.12
CA PRO A 70 0.46 2.02 9.68
C PRO A 70 1.02 2.99 8.64
N LEU A 71 1.93 2.54 7.78
CA LEU A 71 2.52 3.43 6.79
C LEU A 71 1.54 3.84 5.71
N PHE A 72 0.70 2.90 5.28
CA PHE A 72 -0.30 3.25 4.27
C PHE A 72 -1.37 4.18 4.84
N THR A 73 -1.67 4.06 6.13
CA THR A 73 -2.55 5.02 6.79
C THR A 73 -1.91 6.41 6.79
N LEU A 74 -0.62 6.46 7.06
CA LEU A 74 0.10 7.72 7.13
C LEU A 74 0.07 8.47 5.79
N ILE A 75 0.20 7.75 4.69
CA ILE A 75 0.18 8.40 3.37
C ILE A 75 -1.22 8.56 2.81
N GLY A 76 -2.24 8.21 3.58
CA GLY A 76 -3.62 8.45 3.16
C GLY A 76 -4.14 7.48 2.12
N ALA A 77 -3.57 6.27 2.04
CA ALA A 77 -4.02 5.25 1.09
C ALA A 77 -5.26 4.55 1.64
N THR A 78 -6.35 5.28 1.72
CA THR A 78 -7.55 4.88 2.45
C THR A 78 -8.16 3.58 1.94
N GLU A 79 -8.30 3.48 0.63
CA GLU A 79 -8.91 2.29 0.05
C GLU A 79 -8.04 1.05 0.29
N LEU A 80 -6.73 1.20 0.12
CA LEU A 80 -5.81 0.11 0.37
C LEU A 80 -5.85 -0.32 1.83
N VAL A 81 -5.86 0.65 2.74
CA VAL A 81 -5.92 0.34 4.17
C VAL A 81 -7.19 -0.44 4.50
N ALA A 82 -8.31 -0.07 3.89
CA ALA A 82 -9.55 -0.80 4.13
C ALA A 82 -9.43 -2.26 3.72
N LEU A 83 -8.81 -2.53 2.56
CA LEU A 83 -8.61 -3.91 2.11
C LEU A 83 -7.66 -4.66 3.05
N LEU A 84 -6.58 -3.99 3.46
CA LEU A 84 -5.62 -4.64 4.36
C LEU A 84 -6.25 -4.98 5.70
N LYS A 85 -7.17 -4.15 6.19
CA LYS A 85 -7.86 -4.44 7.43
C LYS A 85 -8.77 -5.65 7.30
N LEU A 86 -9.39 -5.82 6.14
CA LEU A 86 -10.18 -7.01 5.90
C LEU A 86 -9.31 -8.26 5.94
N LEU A 87 -8.12 -8.19 5.35
CA LEU A 87 -7.20 -9.32 5.37
C LEU A 87 -6.67 -9.57 6.78
N GLU A 88 -6.39 -8.51 7.52
CA GLU A 88 -5.87 -8.64 8.87
C GLU A 88 -6.85 -9.37 9.77
N THR A 89 -8.14 -9.08 9.63
CA THR A 89 -9.14 -9.70 10.48
C THR A 89 -9.48 -11.11 10.06
N SER A 90 -8.86 -11.62 8.99
CA SER A 90 -9.14 -12.97 8.51
C SER A 90 -8.28 -14.04 9.20
N HIS A 91 -7.47 -13.63 10.15
CA HIS A 91 -6.62 -14.58 10.88
C HIS A 91 -7.46 -15.74 11.43
N GLY A 92 -7.04 -16.94 11.14
CA GLY A 92 -7.73 -18.10 11.66
C GLY A 92 -8.94 -18.57 10.89
N VAL A 93 -9.32 -17.89 9.80
CA VAL A 93 -10.45 -18.34 8.99
C VAL A 93 -9.95 -19.09 7.77
N PRO A 94 -10.78 -19.90 7.13
CA PRO A 94 -10.35 -20.63 5.93
C PRO A 94 -10.11 -19.69 4.77
N PHE A 95 -9.20 -20.09 3.88
CA PHE A 95 -8.96 -19.34 2.65
C PHE A 95 -10.19 -19.44 1.75
N THR A 96 -10.62 -18.30 1.22
CA THR A 96 -11.79 -18.26 0.34
C THR A 96 -11.46 -17.45 -0.90
N GLY A 97 -12.30 -17.60 -1.95
CA GLY A 97 -12.17 -16.78 -3.14
C GLY A 97 -12.31 -15.30 -2.86
N GLU A 98 -13.15 -14.95 -1.90
CA GLU A 98 -13.34 -13.56 -1.52
C GLU A 98 -12.08 -12.98 -0.91
N LEU A 99 -11.41 -13.73 -0.03
CA LEU A 99 -10.14 -13.30 0.52
C LEU A 99 -9.10 -13.14 -0.57
N LYS A 100 -9.07 -14.06 -1.51
CA LYS A 100 -8.16 -13.97 -2.63
C LYS A 100 -8.39 -12.69 -3.42
N GLU A 101 -9.65 -12.36 -3.69
CA GLU A 101 -9.98 -11.17 -4.45
C GLU A 101 -9.56 -9.90 -3.70
N HIS A 102 -9.78 -9.87 -2.39
CA HIS A 102 -9.35 -8.74 -1.59
C HIS A 102 -7.83 -8.57 -1.64
N ALA A 103 -7.10 -9.68 -1.55
CA ALA A 103 -5.65 -9.63 -1.58
C ALA A 103 -5.15 -9.17 -2.95
N LEU A 104 -5.76 -9.66 -4.04
CA LEU A 104 -5.34 -9.24 -5.36
C LEU A 104 -5.63 -7.77 -5.60
N ALA A 105 -6.77 -7.29 -5.12
CA ALA A 105 -7.09 -5.87 -5.21
C ALA A 105 -6.08 -5.04 -4.43
N ALA A 106 -5.71 -5.50 -3.23
CA ALA A 106 -4.70 -4.81 -2.44
C ALA A 106 -3.37 -4.76 -3.17
N LEU A 107 -2.97 -5.87 -3.83
CA LEU A 107 -1.71 -5.89 -4.56
C LEU A 107 -1.70 -4.90 -5.72
N VAL A 108 -2.83 -4.72 -6.40
CA VAL A 108 -2.92 -3.73 -7.47
C VAL A 108 -2.71 -2.33 -6.90
N LEU A 109 -3.32 -2.02 -5.76
CA LEU A 109 -3.17 -0.71 -5.15
C LEU A 109 -1.75 -0.51 -4.61
N ILE A 110 -1.13 -1.57 -4.10
CA ILE A 110 0.26 -1.50 -3.64
C ILE A 110 1.18 -1.14 -4.80
N GLU A 111 0.96 -1.75 -5.97
CA GLU A 111 1.76 -1.41 -7.14
C GLU A 111 1.58 0.05 -7.53
N ASP A 112 0.35 0.57 -7.40
CA ASP A 112 0.10 1.96 -7.69
C ASP A 112 0.86 2.87 -6.72
N VAL A 113 0.87 2.52 -5.44
CA VAL A 113 1.63 3.27 -4.45
C VAL A 113 3.11 3.27 -4.80
N ILE A 114 3.65 2.12 -5.16
CA ILE A 114 5.06 2.01 -5.52
C ILE A 114 5.38 2.88 -6.73
N THR A 115 4.53 2.83 -7.74
CA THR A 115 4.74 3.62 -8.95
C THR A 115 4.74 5.11 -8.64
N GLN A 116 3.78 5.56 -7.84
CA GLN A 116 3.69 6.97 -7.52
C GLN A 116 4.83 7.41 -6.60
N ALA A 117 5.21 6.56 -5.65
CA ALA A 117 6.32 6.88 -4.76
C ALA A 117 7.63 7.00 -5.53
N THR A 118 7.84 6.12 -6.49
CA THR A 118 9.05 6.12 -7.29
C THR A 118 9.15 7.39 -8.15
N ALA A 119 8.01 7.92 -8.57
CA ALA A 119 7.97 9.13 -9.37
C ALA A 119 7.94 10.42 -8.53
N PHE A 120 7.81 10.30 -7.23
CA PHE A 120 7.69 11.45 -6.34
C PHE A 120 9.01 12.20 -6.30
N PRO A 121 9.01 13.54 -6.52
CA PRO A 121 10.26 14.31 -6.57
C PRO A 121 10.94 14.48 -5.21
#